data_29d854522389745bb23ae4e90e30bfa6
#
_entry.id   29d854522389745bb23ae4e90e30bfa6
#
_cell.length_a   1.000
_cell.length_b   1.000
_cell.length_c   1.000
_cell.angle_alpha   90.00
_cell.angle_beta   90.00
_cell.angle_gamma   90.00
#
_symmetry.space_group_name_H-M   'P 1'
#
loop_
_entity.id
_entity.type
_entity.pdbx_description
1 polymer ?
#
loop_
_entity_poly.entity_id
_entity_poly.type
_entity_poly.pdbx_seq_one_letter_code
_entity_poly.pdbx_strand_id
1 'polypeptide(L)'
;STYEREGLIQSRIARQLNDKIPSRLNKCIDNILEIGCGTGKLTRCLIDRFPDARFTINDLSPEMKDYITALPFKQLNFMEGDAEKIDFDETYHLIASASTIQWFTDLEGFLKRISGNLSDTGTIAVSTFAAGNLPEIQSLMTVEMPYWESADLKRLFEKHFRVELFEQEECTLRFDTPVELLRHLKNTGVTGISG
;
A
#
# COMPACT_ATOMS: atom_id res chain seq x y z
N SER A 1 10.70 1.32 22.66
CA SER A 1 11.71 2.01 21.84
C SER A 1 11.03 2.62 20.61
N THR A 2 11.64 3.63 20.01
CA THR A 2 11.11 4.36 18.85
C THR A 2 10.89 3.44 17.65
N TYR A 3 11.76 2.45 17.47
CA TYR A 3 11.69 1.44 16.41
C TYR A 3 10.42 0.58 16.47
N GLU A 4 9.93 0.29 17.68
CA GLU A 4 8.67 -0.44 17.87
C GLU A 4 7.46 0.41 17.47
N ARG A 5 7.47 1.73 17.73
CA ARG A 5 6.35 2.62 17.39
C ARG A 5 6.18 2.80 15.87
N GLU A 6 7.28 2.87 15.13
CA GLU A 6 7.29 3.04 13.66
C GLU A 6 6.72 1.82 12.95
N GLY A 7 7.12 0.63 13.39
CA GLY A 7 6.55 -0.62 12.93
C GLY A 7 5.05 -0.77 13.26
N LEU A 8 4.58 -0.10 14.34
CA LEU A 8 3.20 -0.20 14.80
C LEU A 8 2.21 0.49 13.86
N ILE A 9 2.52 1.70 13.34
CA ILE A 9 1.57 2.45 12.51
C ILE A 9 1.36 1.78 11.17
N GLN A 10 2.43 1.46 10.45
CA GLN A 10 2.30 0.75 9.19
C GLN A 10 1.66 -0.62 9.38
N SER A 11 1.95 -1.31 10.50
CA SER A 11 1.29 -2.56 10.84
C SER A 11 -0.19 -2.36 11.17
N ARG A 12 -0.56 -1.24 11.82
CA ARG A 12 -1.95 -0.87 12.05
C ARG A 12 -2.68 -0.61 10.73
N ILE A 13 -2.09 0.22 9.84
CA ILE A 13 -2.64 0.51 8.51
C ILE A 13 -2.86 -0.79 7.73
N ALA A 14 -1.86 -1.67 7.69
CA ALA A 14 -1.95 -2.95 6.99
C ALA A 14 -3.08 -3.84 7.54
N ARG A 15 -3.21 -3.94 8.87
CA ARG A 15 -4.29 -4.70 9.53
C ARG A 15 -5.66 -4.10 9.24
N GLN A 16 -5.81 -2.78 9.42
CA GLN A 16 -7.06 -2.09 9.12
C GLN A 16 -7.49 -2.29 7.67
N LEU A 17 -6.56 -2.16 6.71
CA LEU A 17 -6.85 -2.44 5.32
C LEU A 17 -7.30 -3.89 5.12
N ASN A 18 -6.57 -4.86 5.67
CA ASN A 18 -6.94 -6.27 5.59
C ASN A 18 -8.34 -6.56 6.18
N ASP A 19 -8.68 -5.93 7.31
CA ASP A 19 -9.98 -6.09 7.97
C ASP A 19 -11.14 -5.51 7.15
N LYS A 20 -10.86 -4.48 6.33
CA LYS A 20 -11.84 -3.85 5.41
C LYS A 20 -12.05 -4.63 4.10
N ILE A 21 -11.16 -5.55 3.75
CA ILE A 21 -11.36 -6.42 2.59
C ILE A 21 -12.65 -7.25 2.79
N PRO A 22 -13.59 -7.24 1.82
CA PRO A 22 -14.88 -7.90 1.99
C PRO A 22 -14.76 -9.40 2.30
N SER A 23 -15.53 -9.88 3.27
CA SER A 23 -15.53 -11.29 3.70
C SER A 23 -16.01 -12.28 2.61
N ARG A 24 -16.75 -11.77 1.59
CA ARG A 24 -17.14 -12.60 0.43
C ARG A 24 -15.94 -13.19 -0.29
N LEU A 25 -14.78 -12.53 -0.25
CA LEU A 25 -13.56 -13.00 -0.87
C LEU A 25 -12.92 -14.19 -0.15
N ASN A 26 -13.21 -14.43 1.12
CA ASN A 26 -12.59 -15.52 1.89
C ASN A 26 -12.83 -16.93 1.31
N LYS A 27 -13.81 -17.09 0.42
CA LYS A 27 -14.18 -18.40 -0.16
C LYS A 27 -13.75 -18.59 -1.62
N CYS A 28 -13.28 -17.54 -2.29
CA CYS A 28 -13.13 -17.54 -3.75
C CYS A 28 -11.85 -16.85 -4.23
N ILE A 29 -10.88 -16.60 -3.36
CA ILE A 29 -9.61 -15.98 -3.77
C ILE A 29 -8.60 -17.06 -4.13
N ASP A 30 -8.17 -17.05 -5.40
CA ASP A 30 -7.10 -17.90 -5.90
C ASP A 30 -5.85 -17.10 -6.30
N ASN A 31 -5.99 -15.80 -6.58
CA ASN A 31 -4.91 -14.99 -7.11
C ASN A 31 -4.95 -13.58 -6.52
N ILE A 32 -3.85 -13.16 -5.90
CA ILE A 32 -3.69 -11.87 -5.22
C ILE A 32 -2.50 -11.13 -5.82
N LEU A 33 -2.69 -9.84 -6.10
CA LEU A 33 -1.61 -8.91 -6.41
C LEU A 33 -1.44 -7.93 -5.27
N GLU A 34 -0.23 -7.82 -4.74
CA GLU A 34 0.14 -6.75 -3.81
C GLU A 34 1.13 -5.81 -4.46
N ILE A 35 0.84 -4.50 -4.43
CA ILE A 35 1.65 -3.43 -4.98
C ILE A 35 2.39 -2.69 -3.85
N GLY A 36 3.72 -2.65 -3.93
CA GLY A 36 4.56 -1.98 -2.95
C GLY A 36 4.55 -2.69 -1.60
N CYS A 37 5.03 -3.91 -1.56
CA CYS A 37 4.95 -4.76 -0.38
C CYS A 37 5.84 -4.29 0.79
N GLY A 38 6.91 -3.54 0.50
CA GLY A 38 7.91 -3.17 1.50
C GLY A 38 8.40 -4.39 2.29
N THR A 39 8.49 -4.27 3.60
CA THR A 39 8.94 -5.37 4.47
C THR A 39 7.85 -6.44 4.75
N GLY A 40 6.75 -6.43 3.99
CA GLY A 40 5.72 -7.48 4.03
C GLY A 40 4.73 -7.36 5.17
N LYS A 41 4.37 -6.16 5.61
CA LYS A 41 3.40 -5.97 6.71
C LYS A 41 1.98 -6.33 6.29
N LEU A 42 1.54 -5.86 5.12
CA LEU A 42 0.26 -6.26 4.54
C LEU A 42 0.32 -7.69 4.03
N THR A 43 1.41 -8.08 3.40
CA THR A 43 1.66 -9.43 2.90
C THR A 43 1.38 -10.50 3.96
N ARG A 44 1.88 -10.32 5.19
CA ARG A 44 1.63 -11.26 6.29
C ARG A 44 0.15 -11.38 6.63
N CYS A 45 -0.57 -10.26 6.69
CA CYS A 45 -2.01 -10.27 6.95
C CYS A 45 -2.77 -11.01 5.85
N LEU A 46 -2.35 -10.81 4.59
CA LEU A 46 -2.98 -11.47 3.45
C LEU A 46 -2.69 -12.99 3.41
N ILE A 47 -1.46 -13.42 3.72
CA ILE A 47 -1.10 -14.85 3.81
C ILE A 47 -1.91 -15.54 4.92
N ASP A 48 -1.99 -14.91 6.10
CA ASP A 48 -2.76 -15.46 7.22
C ASP A 48 -4.24 -15.63 6.87
N ARG A 49 -4.78 -14.72 6.08
CA ARG A 49 -6.19 -14.72 5.67
C ARG A 49 -6.47 -15.63 4.47
N PHE A 50 -5.55 -15.70 3.53
CA PHE A 50 -5.69 -16.42 2.25
C PHE A 50 -4.52 -17.38 2.01
N PRO A 51 -4.31 -18.38 2.89
CA PRO A 51 -3.11 -19.23 2.90
C PRO A 51 -2.97 -20.09 1.64
N ASP A 52 -4.05 -20.29 0.91
CA ASP A 52 -4.07 -21.13 -0.30
C ASP A 52 -3.94 -20.33 -1.60
N ALA A 53 -4.00 -19.00 -1.53
CA ALA A 53 -3.92 -18.16 -2.71
C ALA A 53 -2.51 -18.15 -3.31
N ARG A 54 -2.46 -17.92 -4.61
CA ARG A 54 -1.25 -17.54 -5.33
C ARG A 54 -1.02 -16.05 -5.18
N PHE A 55 0.21 -15.65 -4.88
CA PHE A 55 0.61 -14.26 -4.69
C PHE A 55 1.53 -13.80 -5.80
N THR A 56 1.17 -12.70 -6.44
CA THR A 56 2.09 -11.83 -7.17
C THR A 56 2.37 -10.62 -6.30
N ILE A 57 3.64 -10.41 -5.96
CA ILE A 57 4.08 -9.36 -5.05
C ILE A 57 5.03 -8.43 -5.79
N ASN A 58 4.71 -7.15 -5.82
CA ASN A 58 5.55 -6.15 -6.47
C ASN A 58 6.18 -5.21 -5.46
N ASP A 59 7.43 -4.83 -5.72
CA ASP A 59 8.09 -3.69 -5.08
C ASP A 59 9.11 -3.07 -6.04
N LEU A 60 9.34 -1.76 -5.89
CA LEU A 60 10.36 -1.03 -6.63
C LEU A 60 11.78 -1.42 -6.17
N SER A 61 11.93 -1.73 -4.88
CA SER A 61 13.22 -2.03 -4.25
C SER A 61 13.52 -3.52 -4.26
N PRO A 62 14.62 -3.96 -4.91
CA PRO A 62 15.01 -5.37 -4.95
C PRO A 62 15.29 -5.97 -3.56
N GLU A 63 15.72 -5.15 -2.58
CA GLU A 63 16.00 -5.63 -1.23
C GLU A 63 14.74 -6.15 -0.52
N MET A 64 13.55 -5.76 -0.95
CA MET A 64 12.30 -6.25 -0.37
C MET A 64 12.07 -7.73 -0.67
N LYS A 65 12.67 -8.26 -1.73
CA LYS A 65 12.56 -9.66 -2.11
C LYS A 65 12.94 -10.63 -0.98
N ASP A 66 14.03 -10.33 -0.27
CA ASP A 66 14.50 -11.22 0.81
C ASP A 66 13.51 -11.29 1.98
N TYR A 67 12.85 -10.16 2.31
CA TYR A 67 11.81 -10.14 3.34
C TYR A 67 10.59 -10.94 2.93
N ILE A 68 10.22 -10.89 1.64
CA ILE A 68 9.03 -11.55 1.11
C ILE A 68 9.26 -13.04 0.94
N THR A 69 10.37 -13.46 0.33
CA THR A 69 10.64 -14.88 0.08
C THR A 69 10.84 -15.70 1.34
N ALA A 70 11.10 -15.06 2.47
CA ALA A 70 11.15 -15.73 3.79
C ALA A 70 9.76 -16.04 4.36
N LEU A 71 8.66 -15.59 3.74
CA LEU A 71 7.29 -15.83 4.22
C LEU A 71 6.72 -17.16 3.69
N PRO A 72 5.73 -17.76 4.38
CA PRO A 72 5.25 -19.10 4.08
C PRO A 72 4.19 -19.12 2.96
N PHE A 73 4.56 -18.69 1.76
CA PHE A 73 3.69 -18.82 0.58
C PHE A 73 3.59 -20.26 0.09
N LYS A 74 2.43 -20.63 -0.45
CA LYS A 74 2.31 -21.81 -1.30
C LYS A 74 2.82 -21.56 -2.70
N GLN A 75 2.48 -20.39 -3.27
CA GLN A 75 2.92 -19.95 -4.58
C GLN A 75 3.22 -18.45 -4.54
N LEU A 76 4.41 -18.07 -4.93
CA LEU A 76 4.88 -16.69 -4.96
C LEU A 76 5.52 -16.38 -6.32
N ASN A 77 5.10 -15.26 -6.91
CA ASN A 77 5.79 -14.57 -7.98
C ASN A 77 6.21 -13.18 -7.47
N PHE A 78 7.50 -12.90 -7.34
CA PHE A 78 8.00 -11.58 -6.96
C PHE A 78 8.40 -10.81 -8.21
N MET A 79 7.79 -9.64 -8.42
CA MET A 79 8.01 -8.75 -9.55
C MET A 79 8.70 -7.47 -9.07
N GLU A 80 10.00 -7.39 -9.30
CA GLU A 80 10.78 -6.19 -9.05
C GLU A 80 10.48 -5.14 -10.12
N GLY A 81 10.29 -3.88 -9.70
CA GLY A 81 10.21 -2.72 -10.59
C GLY A 81 9.05 -1.80 -10.29
N ASP A 82 9.00 -0.73 -11.07
CA ASP A 82 8.00 0.33 -10.97
C ASP A 82 6.62 -0.18 -11.43
N ALA A 83 5.68 -0.25 -10.51
CA ALA A 83 4.31 -0.72 -10.79
C ALA A 83 3.60 0.12 -11.86
N GLU A 84 3.99 1.38 -12.04
CA GLU A 84 3.45 2.24 -13.10
C GLU A 84 3.93 1.82 -14.51
N LYS A 85 4.97 0.98 -14.60
CA LYS A 85 5.62 0.57 -15.88
C LYS A 85 5.56 -0.93 -16.13
N ILE A 86 5.36 -1.74 -15.08
CA ILE A 86 5.25 -3.19 -15.22
C ILE A 86 3.89 -3.54 -15.79
N ASP A 87 3.87 -4.50 -16.71
CA ASP A 87 2.65 -5.17 -17.17
C ASP A 87 2.37 -6.38 -16.27
N PHE A 88 1.17 -6.41 -15.71
CA PHE A 88 0.66 -7.53 -14.94
C PHE A 88 -0.22 -8.39 -15.85
N ASP A 89 0.30 -9.57 -16.25
CA ASP A 89 -0.33 -10.39 -17.30
C ASP A 89 -1.46 -11.29 -16.78
N GLU A 90 -1.73 -11.26 -15.47
CA GLU A 90 -2.73 -12.13 -14.85
C GLU A 90 -3.99 -11.36 -14.45
N THR A 91 -5.06 -12.11 -14.20
CA THR A 91 -6.29 -11.59 -13.59
C THR A 91 -6.30 -11.91 -12.11
N TYR A 92 -6.63 -10.93 -11.28
CA TYR A 92 -6.57 -11.02 -9.82
C TYR A 92 -7.96 -10.91 -9.18
N HIS A 93 -8.20 -11.70 -8.14
CA HIS A 93 -9.41 -11.59 -7.32
C HIS A 93 -9.27 -10.49 -6.24
N LEU A 94 -8.04 -10.21 -5.84
CA LEU A 94 -7.70 -9.11 -4.95
C LEU A 94 -6.46 -8.39 -5.48
N ILE A 95 -6.56 -7.07 -5.59
CA ILE A 95 -5.41 -6.18 -5.78
C ILE A 95 -5.31 -5.34 -4.52
N ALA A 96 -4.19 -5.41 -3.81
CA ALA A 96 -4.00 -4.74 -2.54
C ALA A 96 -2.76 -3.84 -2.56
N SER A 97 -2.84 -2.69 -1.87
CA SER A 97 -1.71 -1.78 -1.71
C SER A 97 -1.83 -0.97 -0.43
N ALA A 98 -0.78 -0.94 0.38
CA ALA A 98 -0.74 -0.17 1.61
C ALA A 98 0.40 0.84 1.61
N SER A 99 0.07 2.13 1.72
CA SER A 99 1.04 3.24 1.82
C SER A 99 2.05 3.30 0.67
N THR A 100 1.60 3.08 -0.57
CA THR A 100 2.45 3.04 -1.76
C THR A 100 2.01 4.02 -2.84
N ILE A 101 0.72 4.08 -3.15
CA ILE A 101 0.22 4.84 -4.32
C ILE A 101 0.41 6.36 -4.23
N GLN A 102 0.72 6.92 -3.07
CA GLN A 102 1.08 8.33 -2.92
C GLN A 102 2.38 8.72 -3.65
N TRP A 103 3.19 7.73 -4.01
CA TRP A 103 4.44 7.92 -4.73
C TRP A 103 4.29 7.84 -6.25
N PHE A 104 3.10 7.51 -6.74
CA PHE A 104 2.84 7.37 -8.17
C PHE A 104 2.81 8.74 -8.85
N THR A 105 3.39 8.80 -10.04
CA THR A 105 3.45 10.00 -10.87
C THR A 105 2.25 10.10 -11.81
N ASP A 106 1.72 8.97 -12.27
CA ASP A 106 0.51 8.85 -13.11
C ASP A 106 -0.47 7.83 -12.51
N LEU A 107 -1.00 8.16 -11.33
CA LEU A 107 -1.95 7.29 -10.65
C LEU A 107 -3.18 6.97 -11.52
N GLU A 108 -3.68 7.93 -12.32
CA GLU A 108 -4.84 7.70 -13.18
C GLU A 108 -4.54 6.66 -14.27
N GLY A 109 -3.40 6.80 -14.95
CA GLY A 109 -2.95 5.82 -15.94
C GLY A 109 -2.76 4.42 -15.34
N PHE A 110 -2.19 4.36 -14.14
CA PHE A 110 -2.05 3.09 -13.41
C PHE A 110 -3.43 2.47 -13.09
N LEU A 111 -4.36 3.22 -12.50
CA LEU A 111 -5.69 2.71 -12.14
C LEU A 111 -6.47 2.23 -13.38
N LYS A 112 -6.39 2.96 -14.48
CA LYS A 112 -6.97 2.56 -15.76
C LYS A 112 -6.40 1.23 -16.25
N ARG A 113 -5.09 1.04 -16.19
CA ARG A 113 -4.43 -0.19 -16.62
C ARG A 113 -4.77 -1.36 -15.71
N ILE A 114 -4.61 -1.18 -14.41
CA ILE A 114 -4.81 -2.26 -13.43
C ILE A 114 -6.28 -2.69 -13.30
N SER A 115 -7.23 -1.84 -13.69
CA SER A 115 -8.64 -2.22 -13.73
C SER A 115 -8.91 -3.38 -14.70
N GLY A 116 -8.12 -3.50 -15.78
CA GLY A 116 -8.18 -4.62 -16.71
C GLY A 116 -7.66 -5.95 -16.15
N ASN A 117 -6.89 -5.89 -15.05
CA ASN A 117 -6.36 -7.07 -14.37
C ASN A 117 -7.25 -7.52 -13.19
N LEU A 118 -8.34 -6.80 -12.89
CA LEU A 118 -9.27 -7.20 -11.84
C LEU A 118 -10.33 -8.15 -12.40
N SER A 119 -10.59 -9.26 -11.72
CA SER A 119 -11.67 -10.18 -12.11
C SER A 119 -13.04 -9.51 -11.92
N ASP A 120 -14.08 -10.02 -12.61
CA ASP A 120 -15.45 -9.45 -12.57
C ASP A 120 -16.02 -9.33 -11.15
N THR A 121 -15.61 -10.20 -10.25
CA THR A 121 -16.00 -10.19 -8.82
C THR A 121 -14.88 -9.75 -7.88
N GLY A 122 -13.77 -9.32 -8.45
CA GLY A 122 -12.57 -8.92 -7.72
C GLY A 122 -12.75 -7.63 -6.93
N THR A 123 -11.80 -7.38 -6.09
CA THR A 123 -11.75 -6.16 -5.25
C THR A 123 -10.36 -5.54 -5.33
N ILE A 124 -10.32 -4.22 -5.48
CA ILE A 124 -9.12 -3.43 -5.20
C ILE A 124 -9.25 -2.84 -3.79
N ALA A 125 -8.24 -3.03 -2.95
CA ALA A 125 -8.17 -2.54 -1.58
C ALA A 125 -6.89 -1.72 -1.39
N VAL A 126 -7.05 -0.42 -1.12
CA VAL A 126 -5.92 0.51 -1.04
C VAL A 126 -5.99 1.36 0.22
N SER A 127 -4.85 1.55 0.87
CA SER A 127 -4.66 2.62 1.84
C SER A 127 -3.50 3.52 1.44
N THR A 128 -3.68 4.82 1.63
CA THR A 128 -2.70 5.83 1.26
C THR A 128 -2.77 7.03 2.19
N PHE A 129 -1.79 7.89 2.12
CA PHE A 129 -1.82 9.19 2.81
C PHE A 129 -2.50 10.23 1.93
N ALA A 130 -3.28 11.10 2.56
CA ALA A 130 -3.99 12.20 1.90
C ALA A 130 -3.36 13.56 2.25
N ALA A 131 -3.78 14.61 1.57
CA ALA A 131 -3.41 15.99 1.89
C ALA A 131 -3.68 16.30 3.37
N GLY A 132 -2.83 17.12 3.97
CA GLY A 132 -2.84 17.35 5.41
C GLY A 132 -2.04 16.33 6.24
N ASN A 133 -1.43 15.33 5.61
CA ASN A 133 -0.50 14.43 6.31
C ASN A 133 0.78 15.19 6.70
N LEU A 134 1.16 15.09 7.98
CA LEU A 134 2.37 15.72 8.55
C LEU A 134 2.47 17.25 8.29
N PRO A 135 1.45 18.05 8.61
CA PRO A 135 1.43 19.49 8.28
C PRO A 135 2.59 20.26 8.93
N GLU A 136 3.05 19.83 10.12
CA GLU A 136 4.20 20.41 10.80
C GLU A 136 5.51 20.21 10.02
N ILE A 137 5.63 19.10 9.33
CA ILE A 137 6.81 18.79 8.51
C ILE A 137 6.75 19.52 7.19
N GLN A 138 5.59 19.55 6.53
CA GLN A 138 5.40 20.28 5.28
C GLN A 138 5.72 21.76 5.43
N SER A 139 5.39 22.37 6.56
CA SER A 139 5.72 23.77 6.84
C SER A 139 7.23 24.04 6.96
N LEU A 140 8.03 23.02 7.22
CA LEU A 140 9.50 23.10 7.38
C LEU A 140 10.27 22.66 6.13
N MET A 141 9.62 21.96 5.20
CA MET A 141 10.25 21.46 3.98
C MET A 141 9.95 22.40 2.81
N THR A 142 10.96 22.63 1.99
CA THR A 142 10.82 23.36 0.71
C THR A 142 10.21 22.51 -0.40
N VAL A 143 9.96 21.22 -0.16
CA VAL A 143 9.39 20.27 -1.13
C VAL A 143 7.96 19.96 -0.71
N GLU A 144 7.00 20.33 -1.54
CA GLU A 144 5.61 19.90 -1.38
C GLU A 144 5.50 18.39 -1.62
N MET A 145 4.93 17.68 -0.65
CA MET A 145 4.55 16.28 -0.83
C MET A 145 3.25 16.27 -1.62
N PRO A 146 3.22 15.66 -2.82
CA PRO A 146 2.06 15.73 -3.72
C PRO A 146 0.94 14.78 -3.27
N TYR A 147 0.47 14.94 -2.03
CA TYR A 147 -0.66 14.16 -1.54
C TYR A 147 -1.96 14.63 -2.18
N TRP A 148 -2.77 13.66 -2.59
CA TRP A 148 -4.10 13.91 -3.11
C TRP A 148 -5.05 14.41 -2.03
N GLU A 149 -5.91 15.36 -2.37
CA GLU A 149 -7.11 15.63 -1.57
C GLU A 149 -8.02 14.39 -1.57
N SER A 150 -8.56 14.03 -0.40
CA SER A 150 -9.37 12.82 -0.25
C SER A 150 -10.54 12.75 -1.23
N ALA A 151 -11.21 13.88 -1.47
CA ALA A 151 -12.32 13.94 -2.41
C ALA A 151 -11.88 13.72 -3.87
N ASP A 152 -10.69 14.19 -4.25
CA ASP A 152 -10.15 14.02 -5.59
C ASP A 152 -9.69 12.57 -5.80
N LEU A 153 -9.04 12.00 -4.81
CA LEU A 153 -8.66 10.60 -4.83
C LEU A 153 -9.88 9.69 -4.97
N LYS A 154 -10.94 9.93 -4.21
CA LYS A 154 -12.21 9.19 -4.34
C LYS A 154 -12.77 9.28 -5.75
N ARG A 155 -12.88 10.51 -6.30
CA ARG A 155 -13.37 10.72 -7.69
C ARG A 155 -12.50 10.01 -8.72
N LEU A 156 -11.20 9.95 -8.50
CA LEU A 156 -10.28 9.25 -9.39
C LEU A 156 -10.55 7.74 -9.40
N PHE A 157 -10.73 7.13 -8.24
CA PHE A 157 -11.09 5.72 -8.16
C PHE A 157 -12.47 5.44 -8.78
N GLU A 158 -13.45 6.32 -8.59
CA GLU A 158 -14.82 6.18 -9.14
C GLU A 158 -14.87 6.20 -10.68
N LYS A 159 -13.83 6.72 -11.35
CA LYS A 159 -13.72 6.65 -12.83
C LYS A 159 -13.48 5.21 -13.34
N HIS A 160 -12.86 4.36 -12.53
CA HIS A 160 -12.39 3.03 -12.96
C HIS A 160 -13.00 1.88 -12.18
N PHE A 161 -13.55 2.15 -10.98
CA PHE A 161 -14.06 1.16 -10.06
C PHE A 161 -15.38 1.61 -9.43
N ARG A 162 -16.21 0.65 -9.01
CA ARG A 162 -17.30 0.91 -8.10
C ARG A 162 -16.75 0.98 -6.67
N VAL A 163 -16.67 2.16 -6.11
CA VAL A 163 -16.19 2.37 -4.74
C VAL A 163 -17.26 1.89 -3.74
N GLU A 164 -16.98 0.81 -3.01
CA GLU A 164 -17.88 0.23 -2.01
C GLU A 164 -17.64 0.81 -0.61
N LEU A 165 -16.38 1.18 -0.32
CA LEU A 165 -15.99 1.76 0.96
C LEU A 165 -14.94 2.84 0.72
N PHE A 166 -15.13 4.00 1.33
CA PHE A 166 -14.13 5.07 1.39
C PHE A 166 -14.17 5.68 2.78
N GLU A 167 -13.06 5.62 3.49
CA GLU A 167 -12.91 6.16 4.84
C GLU A 167 -11.63 6.97 4.93
N GLN A 168 -11.63 7.99 5.76
CA GLN A 168 -10.45 8.77 6.14
C GLN A 168 -10.34 8.75 7.65
N GLU A 169 -9.14 8.47 8.15
CA GLU A 169 -8.82 8.52 9.58
C GLU A 169 -7.68 9.52 9.81
N GLU A 170 -7.75 10.25 10.90
CA GLU A 170 -6.67 11.07 11.40
C GLU A 170 -5.96 10.34 12.54
N CYS A 171 -4.63 10.35 12.50
CA CYS A 171 -3.81 9.76 13.53
C CYS A 171 -2.74 10.77 13.98
N THR A 172 -2.80 11.19 15.22
CA THR A 172 -1.78 12.07 15.80
C THR A 172 -0.65 11.26 16.40
N LEU A 173 0.57 11.51 15.94
CA LEU A 173 1.80 10.98 16.52
C LEU A 173 2.47 12.03 17.40
N ARG A 174 2.99 11.60 18.54
CA ARG A 174 3.77 12.47 19.42
C ARG A 174 5.18 11.91 19.54
N PHE A 175 6.16 12.78 19.36
CA PHE A 175 7.57 12.51 19.50
C PHE A 175 8.13 13.38 20.62
N ASP A 176 8.98 12.81 21.46
CA ASP A 176 9.58 13.53 22.59
C ASP A 176 10.75 14.42 22.11
N THR A 177 11.33 14.11 20.96
CA THR A 177 12.45 14.87 20.38
C THR A 177 12.33 14.99 18.85
N PRO A 178 12.88 16.08 18.26
CA PRO A 178 12.99 16.19 16.79
C PRO A 178 13.76 15.05 16.12
N VAL A 179 14.74 14.48 16.81
CA VAL A 179 15.54 13.36 16.30
C VAL A 179 14.69 12.10 16.13
N GLU A 180 13.76 11.85 17.05
CA GLU A 180 12.82 10.73 16.93
C GLU A 180 11.90 10.91 15.73
N LEU A 181 11.39 12.13 15.53
CA LEU A 181 10.57 12.46 14.38
C LEU A 181 11.34 12.22 13.06
N LEU A 182 12.56 12.77 12.93
CA LEU A 182 13.38 12.61 11.73
C LEU A 182 13.71 11.13 11.44
N ARG A 183 13.96 10.35 12.48
CA ARG A 183 14.18 8.91 12.36
C ARG A 183 12.92 8.21 11.87
N HIS A 184 11.77 8.57 12.42
CA HIS A 184 10.47 8.06 11.98
C HIS A 184 10.25 8.33 10.49
N LEU A 185 10.44 9.56 10.04
CA LEU A 185 10.28 9.95 8.64
C LEU A 185 11.21 9.16 7.71
N LYS A 186 12.47 8.99 8.10
CA LYS A 186 13.44 8.20 7.33
C LYS A 186 13.00 6.73 7.20
N ASN A 187 12.57 6.12 8.29
CA ASN A 187 12.23 4.69 8.33
C ASN A 187 10.88 4.37 7.70
N THR A 188 9.98 5.35 7.59
CA THR A 188 8.68 5.21 6.92
C THR A 188 8.73 5.57 5.44
N GLY A 189 9.90 5.99 4.93
CA GLY A 189 10.08 6.39 3.53
C GLY A 189 9.43 7.73 3.18
N VAL A 190 8.88 8.45 4.14
CA VAL A 190 8.13 9.71 3.91
C VAL A 190 9.02 10.82 3.34
N THR A 191 10.33 10.73 3.49
CA THR A 191 11.22 11.81 3.06
C THR A 191 11.63 11.75 1.60
N GLY A 192 11.39 10.65 0.89
CA GLY A 192 11.85 10.49 -0.51
C GLY A 192 13.36 10.71 -0.71
N ILE A 193 14.11 10.88 0.37
CA ILE A 193 15.56 11.12 0.36
C ILE A 193 16.22 9.74 0.41
N SER A 194 16.36 9.13 -0.76
CA SER A 194 17.41 8.16 -0.99
C SER A 194 18.72 8.93 -1.06
N GLY A 195 19.54 8.80 -0.03
CA GLY A 195 20.92 9.22 -0.05
C GLY A 195 21.76 8.33 -0.92
#